data_67236778af5043acbdc3b6cbf9ad95d7
#
_entry.id   67236778af5043acbdc3b6cbf9ad95d7
#
_cell.length_a   1.000
_cell.length_b   1.000
_cell.length_c   1.000
_cell.angle_alpha   90.00
_cell.angle_beta   90.00
_cell.angle_gamma   90.00
#
_symmetry.space_group_name_H-M   'P 1'
#
loop_
_entity.id
_entity.type
_entity.pdbx_description
1 polymer ?
#
loop_
_entity_poly.entity_id
_entity_poly.type
_entity_poly.pdbx_seq_one_letter_code
_entity_poly.pdbx_strand_id
1 'polypeptide(L)'
;NVGRVLNYLDENGLTENTIVIYSSDQGFYLGEHGWYDKRWMYEESLRMPFLIRWPEKIAPGTRHEQLIQNIDYAPTFLEAAGIERPNGIQGKSMVSLYEKPNSQNWRKYVYYHYYEHLTEHGVPRHDGVRGERYKLINFYSNDGWSLYDLETDPDELKDLSKLPEYKDTLIH
;
A
#
# COMPACT_ATOMS: atom_id res chain seq x y z
N ASN A 1 12.15 -18.12 -10.96
CA ASN A 1 11.16 -19.05 -10.36
C ASN A 1 9.71 -18.69 -10.72
N VAL A 2 9.31 -17.39 -10.73
CA VAL A 2 7.93 -16.97 -11.10
C VAL A 2 7.56 -17.48 -12.50
N GLY A 3 8.42 -17.28 -13.51
CA GLY A 3 8.17 -17.75 -14.89
C GLY A 3 7.90 -19.24 -14.98
N ARG A 4 8.55 -20.09 -14.16
CA ARG A 4 8.28 -21.53 -14.14
C ARG A 4 6.85 -21.85 -13.68
N VAL A 5 6.34 -21.09 -12.71
CA VAL A 5 4.93 -21.26 -12.25
C VAL A 5 3.97 -20.83 -13.34
N LEU A 6 4.22 -19.70 -13.99
CA LEU A 6 3.38 -19.20 -15.07
C LEU A 6 3.36 -20.18 -16.25
N ASN A 7 4.52 -20.68 -16.69
CA ASN A 7 4.61 -21.68 -17.76
C ASN A 7 3.86 -22.97 -17.40
N TYR A 8 3.97 -23.44 -16.15
CA TYR A 8 3.24 -24.62 -15.70
C TYR A 8 1.72 -24.43 -15.81
N LEU A 9 1.20 -23.27 -15.43
CA LEU A 9 -0.23 -22.96 -15.56
C LEU A 9 -0.66 -22.97 -17.03
N ASP A 10 0.16 -22.39 -17.91
CA ASP A 10 -0.13 -22.32 -19.34
C ASP A 10 -0.10 -23.72 -20.00
N GLU A 11 0.95 -24.51 -19.73
CA GLU A 11 1.13 -25.87 -20.26
C GLU A 11 0.05 -26.84 -19.79
N ASN A 12 -0.57 -26.62 -18.65
CA ASN A 12 -1.62 -27.47 -18.09
C ASN A 12 -3.03 -26.92 -18.28
N GLY A 13 -3.22 -25.82 -19.04
CA GLY A 13 -4.54 -25.25 -19.32
C GLY A 13 -5.23 -24.67 -18.09
N LEU A 14 -4.46 -24.25 -17.06
CA LEU A 14 -4.97 -23.72 -15.80
C LEU A 14 -5.07 -22.21 -15.79
N THR A 15 -4.46 -21.52 -16.75
CA THR A 15 -4.30 -20.07 -16.79
C THR A 15 -5.62 -19.32 -16.66
N GLU A 16 -6.63 -19.71 -17.44
CA GLU A 16 -7.91 -19.02 -17.51
C GLU A 16 -8.72 -19.11 -16.19
N ASN A 17 -8.47 -20.15 -15.40
CA ASN A 17 -9.17 -20.37 -14.12
C ASN A 17 -8.25 -20.16 -12.90
N THR A 18 -7.23 -19.32 -13.04
CA THR A 18 -6.27 -19.09 -11.94
C THR A 18 -5.96 -17.61 -11.79
N ILE A 19 -6.20 -17.08 -10.59
CA ILE A 19 -5.70 -15.77 -10.19
C ILE A 19 -4.26 -15.92 -9.71
N VAL A 20 -3.33 -15.18 -10.31
CA VAL A 20 -1.93 -15.15 -9.89
C VAL A 20 -1.61 -13.78 -9.35
N ILE A 21 -1.11 -13.71 -8.12
CA ILE A 21 -0.66 -12.47 -7.49
C ILE A 21 0.81 -12.61 -7.11
N TYR A 22 1.59 -11.59 -7.45
CA TYR A 22 2.95 -11.40 -6.96
C TYR A 22 2.99 -10.14 -6.11
N SER A 23 3.31 -10.31 -4.84
CA SER A 23 3.37 -9.22 -3.87
C SER A 23 4.35 -9.55 -2.74
N SER A 24 4.48 -8.63 -1.79
CA SER A 24 5.21 -8.81 -0.53
C SER A 24 4.31 -8.43 0.64
N ASP A 25 4.66 -8.85 1.84
CA ASP A 25 4.01 -8.44 3.09
C ASP A 25 4.37 -7.00 3.47
N GLN A 26 5.58 -6.56 3.11
CA GLN A 26 6.16 -5.27 3.46
C GLN A 26 7.26 -4.88 2.47
N GLY A 27 7.54 -3.57 2.36
CA GLY A 27 8.74 -3.05 1.74
C GLY A 27 9.96 -3.14 2.67
N PHE A 28 11.10 -2.56 2.27
CA PHE A 28 12.34 -2.60 3.03
C PHE A 28 13.30 -1.47 2.60
N TYR A 29 13.99 -0.85 3.57
CA TYR A 29 15.09 0.09 3.33
C TYR A 29 16.38 -0.67 3.08
N LEU A 30 17.09 -0.32 2.03
CA LEU A 30 18.42 -0.88 1.69
C LEU A 30 19.52 0.19 1.78
N GLY A 31 19.31 1.25 2.53
CA GLY A 31 20.18 2.39 2.70
C GLY A 31 19.48 3.74 2.57
N GLU A 32 18.27 3.75 2.03
CA GLU A 32 17.44 4.95 1.91
C GLU A 32 17.20 5.53 3.31
N HIS A 33 17.18 6.87 3.42
CA HIS A 33 17.10 7.62 4.69
C HIS A 33 18.21 7.26 5.71
N GLY A 34 19.27 6.55 5.29
CA GLY A 34 20.30 6.01 6.19
C GLY A 34 19.87 4.79 6.98
N TRP A 35 18.77 4.14 6.62
CA TRP A 35 18.19 2.99 7.33
C TRP A 35 18.41 1.67 6.60
N TYR A 36 18.42 0.60 7.40
CA TYR A 36 18.39 -0.77 6.93
C TYR A 36 17.36 -1.53 7.76
N ASP A 37 16.09 -1.33 7.45
CA ASP A 37 14.93 -1.78 8.24
C ASP A 37 13.63 -1.69 7.41
N LYS A 38 12.44 -1.80 8.05
CA LYS A 38 11.12 -1.75 7.42
C LYS A 38 10.02 -1.12 8.27
N ARG A 39 10.36 -0.38 9.32
CA ARG A 39 9.40 0.03 10.36
C ARG A 39 8.95 1.49 10.28
N TRP A 40 9.74 2.34 9.67
CA TRP A 40 9.36 3.72 9.45
C TRP A 40 8.31 3.83 8.35
N MET A 41 7.42 4.85 8.46
CA MET A 41 6.31 5.04 7.54
C MET A 41 6.70 5.73 6.22
N TYR A 42 7.88 5.47 5.65
CA TYR A 42 8.25 5.98 4.33
C TYR A 42 7.88 5.01 3.21
N GLU A 43 7.88 5.48 1.95
CA GLU A 43 7.41 4.69 0.81
C GLU A 43 8.20 3.38 0.62
N GLU A 44 9.49 3.34 0.93
CA GLU A 44 10.30 2.11 0.86
C GLU A 44 9.76 0.99 1.74
N SER A 45 9.16 1.36 2.88
CA SER A 45 8.50 0.42 3.79
C SER A 45 7.06 0.10 3.35
N LEU A 46 6.30 1.11 2.93
CA LEU A 46 4.87 0.95 2.66
C LEU A 46 4.58 0.46 1.24
N ARG A 47 5.39 0.87 0.25
CA ARG A 47 5.18 0.59 -1.16
C ARG A 47 5.81 -0.73 -1.58
N MET A 48 5.08 -1.82 -1.37
CA MET A 48 5.46 -3.13 -1.87
C MET A 48 4.97 -3.35 -3.31
N PRO A 49 5.61 -4.24 -4.08
CA PRO A 49 5.14 -4.59 -5.40
C PRO A 49 3.76 -5.27 -5.32
N PHE A 50 2.90 -4.96 -6.27
CA PHE A 50 1.64 -5.67 -6.46
C PHE A 50 1.38 -5.88 -7.95
N LEU A 51 1.44 -7.13 -8.39
CA LEU A 51 1.12 -7.55 -9.75
C LEU A 51 0.03 -8.61 -9.67
N ILE A 52 -1.01 -8.48 -10.48
CA ILE A 52 -2.09 -9.44 -10.55
C ILE A 52 -2.37 -9.84 -12.00
N ARG A 53 -2.50 -11.15 -12.23
CA ARG A 53 -3.07 -11.72 -13.46
C ARG A 53 -4.42 -12.36 -13.11
N TRP A 54 -5.47 -11.84 -13.70
CA TRP A 54 -6.83 -12.36 -13.57
C TRP A 54 -7.53 -12.26 -14.93
N PRO A 55 -7.41 -13.28 -15.80
CA PRO A 55 -7.78 -13.19 -17.21
C PRO A 55 -9.23 -12.74 -17.46
N GLU A 56 -10.18 -13.20 -16.68
CA GLU A 56 -11.60 -12.85 -16.84
C GLU A 56 -11.94 -11.41 -16.42
N LYS A 57 -11.12 -10.78 -15.57
CA LYS A 57 -11.44 -9.50 -14.94
C LYS A 57 -10.51 -8.36 -15.34
N ILE A 58 -9.27 -8.65 -15.66
CA ILE A 58 -8.21 -7.63 -15.85
C ILE A 58 -7.57 -7.80 -17.23
N ALA A 59 -7.70 -6.79 -18.07
CA ALA A 59 -7.03 -6.76 -19.37
C ALA A 59 -5.49 -6.67 -19.18
N PRO A 60 -4.69 -7.36 -20.02
CA PRO A 60 -3.24 -7.27 -19.98
C PRO A 60 -2.74 -5.83 -20.10
N GLY A 61 -1.71 -5.48 -19.32
CA GLY A 61 -1.09 -4.15 -19.34
C GLY A 61 -1.87 -3.06 -18.61
N THR A 62 -2.99 -3.39 -17.96
CA THR A 62 -3.75 -2.44 -17.14
C THR A 62 -2.90 -1.97 -15.95
N ARG A 63 -3.01 -0.67 -15.62
CA ARG A 63 -2.40 -0.05 -14.45
C ARG A 63 -3.48 0.63 -13.64
N HIS A 64 -3.39 0.48 -12.33
CA HIS A 64 -4.25 1.11 -11.33
C HIS A 64 -3.40 1.88 -10.33
N GLU A 65 -3.80 3.10 -9.99
CA GLU A 65 -3.06 3.99 -9.07
C GLU A 65 -3.75 4.13 -7.72
N GLN A 66 -4.88 3.45 -7.54
CA GLN A 66 -5.64 3.48 -6.31
C GLN A 66 -4.84 2.87 -5.15
N LEU A 67 -4.99 3.48 -3.97
CA LEU A 67 -4.36 3.01 -2.74
C LEU A 67 -4.96 1.68 -2.30
N ILE A 68 -4.18 0.60 -2.39
CA ILE A 68 -4.54 -0.72 -1.88
C ILE A 68 -3.67 -1.09 -0.68
N GLN A 69 -4.13 -2.06 0.10
CA GLN A 69 -3.41 -2.58 1.26
C GLN A 69 -3.46 -4.10 1.25
N ASN A 70 -2.52 -4.76 1.92
CA ASN A 70 -2.52 -6.22 2.06
C ASN A 70 -3.79 -6.77 2.73
N ILE A 71 -4.45 -6.01 3.60
CA ILE A 71 -5.76 -6.38 4.17
C ILE A 71 -6.89 -6.48 3.14
N ASP A 72 -6.68 -5.96 1.92
CA ASP A 72 -7.66 -6.03 0.82
C ASP A 72 -7.63 -7.39 0.10
N TYR A 73 -6.61 -8.20 0.30
CA TYR A 73 -6.48 -9.49 -0.38
C TYR A 73 -7.55 -10.48 0.07
N ALA A 74 -7.76 -10.62 1.39
CA ALA A 74 -8.75 -11.55 1.91
C ALA A 74 -10.17 -11.28 1.40
N PRO A 75 -10.73 -10.06 1.49
CA PRO A 75 -12.06 -9.78 0.94
C PRO A 75 -12.11 -9.94 -0.59
N THR A 76 -11.01 -9.69 -1.32
CA THR A 76 -10.94 -9.90 -2.77
C THR A 76 -11.04 -11.39 -3.11
N PHE A 77 -10.33 -12.26 -2.37
CA PHE A 77 -10.37 -13.70 -2.60
C PHE A 77 -11.74 -14.31 -2.24
N LEU A 78 -12.35 -13.85 -1.16
CA LEU A 78 -13.70 -14.28 -0.78
C LEU A 78 -14.72 -13.92 -1.87
N GLU A 79 -14.69 -12.68 -2.37
CA GLU A 79 -15.58 -12.26 -3.44
C GLU A 79 -15.33 -13.03 -4.73
N ALA A 80 -14.06 -13.26 -5.12
CA ALA A 80 -13.70 -14.08 -6.27
C ALA A 80 -14.21 -15.52 -6.18
N ALA A 81 -14.25 -16.06 -4.96
CA ALA A 81 -14.76 -17.41 -4.69
C ALA A 81 -16.29 -17.46 -4.50
N GLY A 82 -17.00 -16.33 -4.57
CA GLY A 82 -18.44 -16.26 -4.31
C GLY A 82 -18.80 -16.53 -2.84
N ILE A 83 -17.86 -16.31 -1.91
CA ILE A 83 -18.04 -16.54 -0.48
C ILE A 83 -18.39 -15.22 0.20
N GLU A 84 -19.44 -15.23 1.02
CA GLU A 84 -19.84 -14.07 1.80
C GLU A 84 -18.72 -13.63 2.76
N ARG A 85 -18.47 -12.34 2.80
CA ARG A 85 -17.45 -11.75 3.66
C ARG A 85 -17.85 -11.85 5.14
N PRO A 86 -17.06 -12.51 6.00
CA PRO A 86 -17.31 -12.53 7.44
C PRO A 86 -17.26 -11.14 8.07
N ASN A 87 -18.05 -10.93 9.14
CA ASN A 87 -17.96 -9.72 9.94
C ASN A 87 -16.56 -9.59 10.57
N GLY A 88 -16.03 -8.35 10.61
CA GLY A 88 -14.73 -8.06 11.22
C GLY A 88 -13.55 -8.02 10.26
N ILE A 89 -13.67 -8.45 9.01
CA ILE A 89 -12.64 -8.22 7.98
C ILE A 89 -12.64 -6.73 7.61
N GLN A 90 -11.48 -6.06 7.78
CA GLN A 90 -11.38 -4.61 7.60
C GLN A 90 -11.19 -4.20 6.13
N GLY A 91 -10.40 -4.88 5.35
CA GLY A 91 -10.06 -4.52 3.98
C GLY A 91 -11.28 -4.31 3.06
N LYS A 92 -11.02 -3.89 1.84
CA LYS A 92 -12.01 -3.70 0.77
C LYS A 92 -11.67 -4.62 -0.40
N SER A 93 -12.65 -5.32 -0.98
CA SER A 93 -12.41 -6.11 -2.18
C SER A 93 -11.98 -5.20 -3.35
N MET A 94 -10.92 -5.60 -4.04
CA MET A 94 -10.40 -4.91 -5.22
C MET A 94 -11.18 -5.23 -6.50
N VAL A 95 -12.13 -6.16 -6.48
CA VAL A 95 -12.95 -6.53 -7.66
C VAL A 95 -13.60 -5.31 -8.30
N SER A 96 -14.13 -4.41 -7.47
CA SER A 96 -14.77 -3.18 -7.95
C SER A 96 -13.83 -2.23 -8.71
N LEU A 97 -12.51 -2.26 -8.43
CA LEU A 97 -11.50 -1.49 -9.16
C LEU A 97 -11.31 -2.03 -10.58
N TYR A 98 -11.38 -3.34 -10.74
CA TYR A 98 -11.19 -4.00 -12.03
C TYR A 98 -12.42 -3.87 -12.92
N GLU A 99 -13.61 -3.94 -12.35
CA GLU A 99 -14.88 -3.80 -13.08
C GLU A 99 -15.21 -2.35 -13.43
N LYS A 100 -14.83 -1.40 -12.58
CA LYS A 100 -15.10 0.03 -12.74
C LYS A 100 -13.87 0.88 -12.38
N PRO A 101 -12.83 0.92 -13.22
CA PRO A 101 -11.57 1.60 -12.93
C PRO A 101 -11.70 3.07 -12.53
N ASN A 102 -12.75 3.75 -13.01
CA ASN A 102 -13.03 5.16 -12.72
C ASN A 102 -14.00 5.36 -11.55
N SER A 103 -14.26 4.33 -10.74
CA SER A 103 -15.12 4.45 -9.58
C SER A 103 -14.51 5.39 -8.55
N GLN A 104 -15.23 6.49 -8.24
CA GLN A 104 -14.83 7.44 -7.20
C GLN A 104 -15.03 6.88 -5.77
N ASN A 105 -15.54 5.67 -5.65
CA ASN A 105 -15.89 5.06 -4.36
C ASN A 105 -14.76 4.19 -3.77
N TRP A 106 -13.51 4.62 -3.94
CA TRP A 106 -12.36 3.98 -3.33
C TRP A 106 -11.77 4.85 -2.23
N ARG A 107 -10.91 4.26 -1.36
CA ARG A 107 -10.26 5.04 -0.31
C ARG A 107 -9.31 6.07 -0.91
N LYS A 108 -9.27 7.23 -0.29
CA LYS A 108 -8.33 8.32 -0.63
C LYS A 108 -7.12 8.33 0.30
N TYR A 109 -7.22 7.63 1.42
CA TYR A 109 -6.22 7.64 2.48
C TYR A 109 -5.98 6.24 3.01
N VAL A 110 -4.74 5.97 3.40
CA VAL A 110 -4.32 4.81 4.17
C VAL A 110 -3.81 5.29 5.51
N TYR A 111 -4.33 4.72 6.60
CA TYR A 111 -3.85 4.96 7.95
C TYR A 111 -2.81 3.90 8.31
N TYR A 112 -1.74 4.33 8.97
CA TYR A 112 -0.68 3.49 9.49
C TYR A 112 -0.44 3.80 10.96
N HIS A 113 -0.13 2.79 11.78
CA HIS A 113 0.26 2.95 13.16
C HIS A 113 1.36 1.96 13.53
N TYR A 114 2.47 2.48 13.99
CA TYR A 114 3.55 1.70 14.59
C TYR A 114 3.46 1.77 16.12
N TYR A 115 3.15 0.64 16.75
CA TYR A 115 2.82 0.56 18.18
C TYR A 115 4.03 0.47 19.11
N GLU A 116 5.14 -0.08 18.65
CA GLU A 116 6.36 -0.20 19.44
C GLU A 116 6.99 1.18 19.71
N HIS A 117 7.81 1.26 20.74
CA HIS A 117 8.52 2.49 21.07
C HIS A 117 9.92 2.18 21.60
N LEU A 118 10.96 2.54 20.82
CA LEU A 118 12.37 2.43 21.20
C LEU A 118 12.78 1.07 21.76
N THR A 119 12.12 -0.01 21.29
CA THR A 119 12.51 -1.39 21.61
C THR A 119 13.79 -1.77 20.84
N GLU A 120 14.03 -3.05 20.64
CA GLU A 120 15.22 -3.57 19.94
C GLU A 120 15.48 -2.96 18.54
N HIS A 121 14.47 -2.34 17.92
CA HIS A 121 14.59 -1.70 16.61
C HIS A 121 14.87 -0.19 16.65
N GLY A 122 14.82 0.44 17.83
CA GLY A 122 15.12 1.85 18.01
C GLY A 122 14.19 2.82 17.30
N VAL A 123 13.03 2.36 16.80
CA VAL A 123 12.05 3.18 16.10
C VAL A 123 11.05 3.79 17.08
N PRO A 124 10.84 5.11 17.10
CA PRO A 124 9.85 5.74 17.95
C PRO A 124 8.43 5.40 17.49
N ARG A 125 7.51 5.33 18.44
CA ARG A 125 6.08 5.18 18.12
C ARG A 125 5.62 6.33 17.25
N HIS A 126 4.92 5.98 16.19
CA HIS A 126 4.36 6.95 15.27
C HIS A 126 3.09 6.42 14.62
N ASP A 127 2.28 7.33 14.12
CA ASP A 127 1.18 7.04 13.22
C ASP A 127 1.14 8.06 12.10
N GLY A 128 0.28 7.82 11.11
CA GLY A 128 0.17 8.75 10.02
C GLY A 128 -0.87 8.35 8.98
N VAL A 129 -1.00 9.23 8.01
CA VAL A 129 -1.93 9.07 6.89
C VAL A 129 -1.19 9.28 5.59
N ARG A 130 -1.33 8.33 4.67
CA ARG A 130 -0.86 8.42 3.29
C ARG A 130 -2.05 8.68 2.37
N GLY A 131 -2.11 9.87 1.79
CA GLY A 131 -3.05 10.25 0.73
C GLY A 131 -2.48 9.98 -0.66
N GLU A 132 -3.19 10.42 -1.73
CA GLU A 132 -2.69 10.26 -3.10
C GLU A 132 -1.42 11.09 -3.35
N ARG A 133 -1.35 12.30 -2.79
CA ARG A 133 -0.22 13.22 -2.94
C ARG A 133 0.55 13.43 -1.65
N TYR A 134 -0.13 13.65 -0.54
CA TYR A 134 0.53 14.00 0.72
C TYR A 134 0.61 12.82 1.68
N LYS A 135 1.70 12.78 2.43
CA LYS A 135 1.88 11.90 3.58
C LYS A 135 2.14 12.74 4.81
N LEU A 136 1.40 12.46 5.88
CA LEU A 136 1.53 13.08 7.18
C LEU A 136 1.91 12.04 8.21
N ILE A 137 2.98 12.27 8.96
CA ILE A 137 3.47 11.36 10.01
C ILE A 137 3.51 12.12 11.33
N ASN A 138 3.01 11.51 12.40
CA ASN A 138 3.06 12.01 13.76
C ASN A 138 4.01 11.16 14.61
N PHE A 139 5.12 11.74 15.05
CA PHE A 139 6.05 11.11 15.97
C PHE A 139 5.73 11.54 17.40
N TYR A 140 5.18 10.61 18.19
CA TYR A 140 4.70 10.91 19.56
C TYR A 140 5.78 11.39 20.51
N SER A 141 7.03 11.07 20.26
CA SER A 141 8.09 11.23 21.27
C SER A 141 8.91 12.49 21.18
N ASN A 142 9.00 13.22 20.05
CA ASN A 142 9.96 14.31 19.96
C ASN A 142 9.57 15.50 19.09
N ASP A 143 9.14 15.28 17.84
CA ASP A 143 9.24 16.37 16.86
C ASP A 143 7.89 16.78 16.25
N GLY A 144 6.83 16.17 16.70
CA GLY A 144 5.50 16.45 16.18
C GLY A 144 5.29 15.84 14.79
N TRP A 145 4.81 16.67 13.89
CA TRP A 145 4.39 16.25 12.57
C TRP A 145 5.47 16.41 11.52
N SER A 146 5.55 15.44 10.59
CA SER A 146 6.29 15.56 9.33
C SER A 146 5.32 15.43 8.17
N LEU A 147 5.46 16.30 7.15
CA LEU A 147 4.62 16.34 5.96
C LEU A 147 5.48 16.21 4.70
N TYR A 148 5.08 15.32 3.81
CA TYR A 148 5.77 15.09 2.54
C TYR A 148 4.81 15.23 1.37
N ASP A 149 5.28 15.82 0.26
CA ASP A 149 4.58 15.91 -1.02
C ASP A 149 5.15 14.86 -1.98
N LEU A 150 4.52 13.70 -2.07
CA LEU A 150 4.98 12.55 -2.84
C LEU A 150 4.98 12.77 -4.37
N GLU A 151 4.33 13.84 -4.85
CA GLU A 151 4.35 14.21 -6.26
C GLU A 151 5.66 14.91 -6.65
N THR A 152 6.16 15.79 -5.77
CA THR A 152 7.38 16.59 -6.03
C THR A 152 8.62 16.07 -5.31
N ASP A 153 8.43 15.26 -4.27
CA ASP A 153 9.48 14.63 -3.44
C ASP A 153 9.09 13.17 -3.14
N PRO A 154 9.13 12.28 -4.15
CA PRO A 154 8.76 10.88 -3.97
C PRO A 154 9.68 10.09 -3.03
N ASP A 155 10.89 10.60 -2.78
CA ASP A 155 11.88 10.00 -1.88
C ASP A 155 11.80 10.58 -0.46
N GLU A 156 10.81 11.43 -0.17
CA GLU A 156 10.49 11.97 1.17
C GLU A 156 11.70 12.59 1.91
N LEU A 157 12.52 13.35 1.19
CA LEU A 157 13.74 13.97 1.72
C LEU A 157 13.49 15.35 2.34
N LYS A 158 12.36 15.99 2.02
CA LYS A 158 12.05 17.35 2.44
C LYS A 158 10.79 17.41 3.29
N ASP A 159 10.96 17.55 4.60
CA ASP A 159 9.84 17.78 5.52
C ASP A 159 9.25 19.19 5.33
N LEU A 160 8.00 19.27 4.95
CA LEU A 160 7.24 20.49 4.69
C LEU A 160 6.44 20.97 5.91
N SER A 161 6.40 20.23 7.00
CA SER A 161 5.52 20.48 8.15
C SER A 161 5.75 21.83 8.83
N LYS A 162 6.97 22.38 8.72
CA LYS A 162 7.35 23.65 9.35
C LYS A 162 7.26 24.86 8.39
N LEU A 163 6.89 24.62 7.13
CA LEU A 163 6.77 25.69 6.14
C LEU A 163 5.39 26.36 6.22
N PRO A 164 5.31 27.69 6.36
CA PRO A 164 4.05 28.41 6.54
C PRO A 164 3.02 28.17 5.44
N GLU A 165 3.46 27.97 4.21
CA GLU A 165 2.61 27.72 3.03
C GLU A 165 1.87 26.38 3.08
N TYR A 166 2.31 25.42 3.92
CA TYR A 166 1.66 24.10 4.08
C TYR A 166 0.80 24.00 5.35
N LYS A 167 0.63 25.10 6.08
CA LYS A 167 -0.15 25.11 7.33
C LYS A 167 -1.59 24.63 7.13
N ASP A 168 -2.22 25.04 6.04
CA ASP A 168 -3.60 24.65 5.76
C ASP A 168 -3.70 23.16 5.33
N THR A 169 -2.67 22.63 4.67
CA THR A 169 -2.58 21.20 4.34
C THR A 169 -2.48 20.31 5.59
N LEU A 170 -1.88 20.81 6.67
CA LEU A 170 -1.78 20.10 7.96
C LEU A 170 -3.09 20.07 8.75
N ILE A 171 -4.03 20.96 8.45
CA ILE A 171 -5.30 21.11 9.21
C ILE A 171 -6.44 20.35 8.54
N HIS A 172 -6.33 20.04 7.26
CA HIS A 172 -7.35 19.37 6.43
C HIS A 172 -7.01 17.92 6.10
#